data_03029d305326c20284d4753ec99958fa
#
_entry.id   03029d305326c20284d4753ec99958fa
#
_cell.length_a   1.000
_cell.length_b   1.000
_cell.length_c   1.000
_cell.angle_alpha   90.00
_cell.angle_beta   90.00
_cell.angle_gamma   90.00
#
_symmetry.space_group_name_H-M   'P 1'
#
loop_
_entity.id
_entity.type
_entity.pdbx_description
1 polymer ?
#
loop_
_entity_poly.entity_id
_entity_poly.type
_entity_poly.pdbx_seq_one_letter_code
_entity_poly.pdbx_strand_id
1 'polypeptide(L)'
;MRSKRESRALAGFLGFTGVGIMRYWVRWLRQGNLKEGVRTVEGDSYIALHVAAEALAGVASIVAAIGLVTGKTWATVAGAFALGMVAYSTLNALGWALRNDRKLVTPLLGALGGSLRGAATLLRSRSDAEE
;
A
#
# COMPACT_ATOMS: atom_id res chain seq x y z
N MET A 1 -20.95 12.00 6.04
CA MET A 1 -20.27 12.56 4.81
C MET A 1 -18.81 12.88 5.12
N ARG A 2 -17.87 12.28 4.38
CA ARG A 2 -16.44 12.49 4.61
C ARG A 2 -16.04 13.93 4.30
N SER A 3 -15.31 14.58 5.23
CA SER A 3 -14.83 15.94 5.01
C SER A 3 -13.78 16.00 3.87
N LYS A 4 -13.72 17.14 3.16
CA LYS A 4 -12.67 17.37 2.14
C LYS A 4 -11.26 17.22 2.72
N ARG A 5 -11.09 17.54 4.01
CA ARG A 5 -9.81 17.40 4.71
C ARG A 5 -9.41 15.92 4.89
N GLU A 6 -10.36 15.09 5.30
CA GLU A 6 -10.14 13.63 5.47
C GLU A 6 -9.84 12.96 4.14
N SER A 7 -10.56 13.34 3.07
CA SER A 7 -10.29 12.84 1.72
C SER A 7 -8.88 13.18 1.25
N ARG A 8 -8.43 14.42 1.48
CA ARG A 8 -7.07 14.85 1.12
C ARG A 8 -6.00 14.18 1.96
N ALA A 9 -6.23 13.99 3.26
CA ALA A 9 -5.30 13.28 4.13
C ALA A 9 -5.13 11.82 3.71
N LEU A 10 -6.23 11.13 3.41
CA LEU A 10 -6.22 9.77 2.92
C LEU A 10 -5.54 9.65 1.55
N ALA A 11 -5.84 10.57 0.63
CA ALA A 11 -5.18 10.63 -0.68
C ALA A 11 -3.67 10.88 -0.54
N GLY A 12 -3.26 11.77 0.35
CA GLY A 12 -1.85 12.00 0.66
C GLY A 12 -1.15 10.75 1.18
N PHE A 13 -1.77 10.04 2.12
CA PHE A 13 -1.24 8.79 2.64
C PHE A 13 -1.10 7.73 1.54
N LEU A 14 -2.15 7.48 0.76
CA LEU A 14 -2.13 6.48 -0.32
C LEU A 14 -1.15 6.86 -1.43
N GLY A 15 -1.11 8.12 -1.84
CA GLY A 15 -0.18 8.61 -2.86
C GLY A 15 1.28 8.46 -2.41
N PHE A 16 1.60 8.89 -1.19
CA PHE A 16 2.93 8.76 -0.62
C PHE A 16 3.36 7.28 -0.50
N THR A 17 2.48 6.43 0.04
CA THR A 17 2.75 5.00 0.19
C THR A 17 2.90 4.31 -1.16
N GLY A 18 2.02 4.59 -2.13
CA GLY A 18 2.08 4.01 -3.46
C GLY A 18 3.35 4.38 -4.22
N VAL A 19 3.73 5.66 -4.21
CA VAL A 19 4.99 6.13 -4.81
C VAL A 19 6.19 5.51 -4.10
N GLY A 20 6.16 5.41 -2.77
CA GLY A 20 7.21 4.78 -1.98
C GLY A 20 7.44 3.32 -2.35
N ILE A 21 6.36 2.54 -2.45
CA ILE A 21 6.40 1.12 -2.87
C ILE A 21 7.00 1.01 -4.28
N MET A 22 6.48 1.79 -5.24
CA MET A 22 6.95 1.74 -6.62
C MET A 22 8.43 2.11 -6.72
N ARG A 23 8.85 3.18 -6.03
CA ARG A 23 10.25 3.63 -6.02
C ARG A 23 11.18 2.57 -5.42
N TYR A 24 10.77 1.93 -4.32
CA TYR A 24 11.53 0.86 -3.69
C TYR A 24 11.77 -0.30 -4.66
N TRP A 25 10.72 -0.82 -5.29
CA TRP A 25 10.82 -1.96 -6.20
C TRP A 25 11.54 -1.64 -7.50
N VAL A 26 11.33 -0.45 -8.09
CA VAL A 26 12.10 -0.01 -9.27
C VAL A 26 13.59 0.05 -8.95
N ARG A 27 13.95 0.59 -7.79
CA ARG A 27 15.36 0.63 -7.36
C ARG A 27 15.93 -0.78 -7.16
N TRP A 28 15.18 -1.64 -6.47
CA TRP A 28 15.57 -3.02 -6.21
C TRP A 28 15.78 -3.82 -7.50
N LEU A 29 14.88 -3.69 -8.47
CA LEU A 29 14.98 -4.32 -9.79
C LEU A 29 16.19 -3.81 -10.59
N ARG A 30 16.43 -2.49 -10.55
CA ARG A 30 17.59 -1.87 -11.24
C ARG A 30 18.93 -2.32 -10.67
N GLN A 31 18.99 -2.72 -9.42
CA GLN A 31 20.20 -3.24 -8.79
C GLN A 31 20.52 -4.69 -9.22
N GLY A 32 19.72 -5.29 -10.10
CA GLY A 32 19.98 -6.62 -10.66
C GLY A 32 19.62 -7.78 -9.72
N ASN A 33 18.95 -7.51 -8.60
CA ASN A 33 18.59 -8.50 -7.58
C ASN A 33 17.72 -9.65 -8.12
N LEU A 34 16.98 -9.45 -9.22
CA LEU A 34 16.27 -10.54 -9.91
C LEU A 34 17.22 -11.63 -10.43
N LYS A 35 18.46 -11.28 -10.83
CA LYS A 35 19.41 -12.26 -11.37
C LYS A 35 19.98 -13.16 -10.29
N GLU A 36 20.05 -12.72 -9.06
CA GLU A 36 20.49 -13.51 -7.92
C GLU A 36 19.35 -14.33 -7.30
N GLY A 37 18.11 -13.79 -7.29
CA GLY A 37 16.92 -14.49 -6.83
C GLY A 37 16.47 -15.62 -7.76
N VAL A 38 16.76 -15.54 -9.05
CA VAL A 38 16.42 -16.53 -10.09
C VAL A 38 17.27 -17.82 -10.03
N ARG A 39 18.24 -17.91 -9.13
CA ARG A 39 19.13 -19.09 -9.04
C ARG A 39 18.65 -20.22 -8.11
N THR A 40 17.62 -20.03 -7.33
CA THR A 40 17.07 -21.07 -6.46
C THR A 40 15.63 -21.39 -6.88
N VAL A 41 15.42 -22.55 -7.44
CA VAL A 41 14.16 -23.01 -8.08
C VAL A 41 12.91 -22.88 -7.18
N GLU A 42 13.06 -22.83 -5.86
CA GLU A 42 11.96 -22.66 -4.91
C GLU A 42 11.74 -21.21 -4.46
N GLY A 43 12.75 -20.34 -4.55
CA GLY A 43 12.68 -18.94 -4.11
C GLY A 43 12.11 -17.98 -5.16
N ASP A 44 12.25 -18.32 -6.43
CA ASP A 44 12.08 -17.36 -7.54
C ASP A 44 10.62 -17.00 -7.84
N SER A 45 9.75 -18.00 -7.85
CA SER A 45 8.32 -17.77 -8.09
C SER A 45 7.69 -16.97 -6.96
N TYR A 46 8.13 -17.19 -5.73
CA TYR A 46 7.63 -16.45 -4.56
C TYR A 46 8.03 -14.98 -4.61
N ILE A 47 9.30 -14.68 -4.91
CA ILE A 47 9.78 -13.29 -5.00
C ILE A 47 9.11 -12.55 -6.15
N ALA A 48 8.98 -13.17 -7.33
CA ALA A 48 8.32 -12.56 -8.48
C ALA A 48 6.84 -12.23 -8.20
N LEU A 49 6.11 -13.15 -7.57
CA LEU A 49 4.72 -12.93 -7.17
C LEU A 49 4.60 -11.86 -6.07
N HIS A 50 5.54 -11.84 -5.13
CA HIS A 50 5.58 -10.80 -4.10
C HIS A 50 5.81 -9.41 -4.70
N VAL A 51 6.78 -9.27 -5.61
CA VAL A 51 7.04 -8.01 -6.32
C VAL A 51 5.82 -7.58 -7.14
N ALA A 52 5.16 -8.51 -7.82
CA ALA A 52 3.94 -8.23 -8.58
C ALA A 52 2.79 -7.75 -7.69
N ALA A 53 2.58 -8.39 -6.55
CA ALA A 53 1.57 -8.00 -5.57
C ALA A 53 1.85 -6.61 -4.98
N GLU A 54 3.10 -6.32 -4.64
CA GLU A 54 3.54 -5.01 -4.16
C GLU A 54 3.38 -3.92 -5.23
N ALA A 55 3.75 -4.21 -6.48
CA ALA A 55 3.56 -3.27 -7.59
C ALA A 55 2.07 -2.96 -7.79
N LEU A 56 1.20 -3.98 -7.71
CA LEU A 56 -0.25 -3.80 -7.79
C LEU A 56 -0.77 -2.95 -6.63
N ALA A 57 -0.29 -3.18 -5.40
CA ALA A 57 -0.63 -2.35 -4.24
C ALA A 57 -0.21 -0.90 -4.43
N GLY A 58 1.00 -0.68 -4.97
CA GLY A 58 1.52 0.66 -5.27
C GLY A 58 0.67 1.40 -6.31
N VAL A 59 0.36 0.74 -7.42
CA VAL A 59 -0.49 1.30 -8.49
C VAL A 59 -1.90 1.58 -7.99
N ALA A 60 -2.52 0.62 -7.28
CA ALA A 60 -3.86 0.79 -6.72
C ALA A 60 -3.93 1.98 -5.75
N SER A 61 -2.89 2.17 -4.94
CA SER A 61 -2.79 3.29 -4.00
C SER A 61 -2.69 4.64 -4.73
N ILE A 62 -1.90 4.74 -5.79
CA ILE A 62 -1.79 5.96 -6.60
C ILE A 62 -3.12 6.29 -7.29
N VAL A 63 -3.74 5.28 -7.92
CA VAL A 63 -5.03 5.45 -8.61
C VAL A 63 -6.11 5.89 -7.62
N ALA A 64 -6.20 5.25 -6.45
CA ALA A 64 -7.13 5.64 -5.40
C ALA A 64 -6.87 7.06 -4.90
N ALA A 65 -5.62 7.45 -4.70
CA ALA A 65 -5.26 8.81 -4.31
C ALA A 65 -5.75 9.86 -5.31
N ILE A 66 -5.52 9.63 -6.60
CA ILE A 66 -6.00 10.50 -7.69
C ILE A 66 -7.53 10.60 -7.66
N GLY A 67 -8.21 9.46 -7.57
CA GLY A 67 -9.67 9.41 -7.50
C GLY A 67 -10.25 10.20 -6.31
N LEU A 68 -9.60 10.08 -5.13
CA LEU A 68 -10.00 10.79 -3.91
C LEU A 68 -9.82 12.30 -4.03
N VAL A 69 -8.71 12.76 -4.62
CA VAL A 69 -8.44 14.20 -4.84
C VAL A 69 -9.41 14.78 -5.85
N THR A 70 -9.71 14.03 -6.92
CA THR A 70 -10.62 14.47 -8.00
C THR A 70 -12.10 14.22 -7.70
N GLY A 71 -12.43 13.69 -6.54
CA GLY A 71 -13.82 13.48 -6.09
C GLY A 71 -14.59 12.44 -6.90
N LYS A 72 -13.90 11.42 -7.45
CA LYS A 72 -14.55 10.37 -8.23
C LYS A 72 -15.39 9.44 -7.35
N THR A 73 -16.54 8.99 -7.83
CA THR A 73 -17.45 8.10 -7.11
C THR A 73 -16.83 6.73 -6.79
N TRP A 74 -16.05 6.18 -7.69
CA TRP A 74 -15.34 4.91 -7.51
C TRP A 74 -14.17 4.98 -6.51
N ALA A 75 -13.71 6.19 -6.15
CA ALA A 75 -12.50 6.38 -5.35
C ALA A 75 -12.60 5.78 -3.95
N THR A 76 -13.80 5.70 -3.36
CA THR A 76 -14.00 5.07 -2.04
C THR A 76 -13.74 3.57 -2.10
N VAL A 77 -14.24 2.90 -3.13
CA VAL A 77 -14.02 1.45 -3.33
C VAL A 77 -12.54 1.17 -3.65
N ALA A 78 -11.96 1.93 -4.56
CA ALA A 78 -10.54 1.83 -4.88
C ALA A 78 -9.64 2.11 -3.66
N GLY A 79 -10.02 3.08 -2.83
CA GLY A 79 -9.33 3.40 -1.59
C GLY A 79 -9.39 2.26 -0.57
N ALA A 80 -10.55 1.64 -0.38
CA ALA A 80 -10.71 0.49 0.51
C ALA A 80 -9.86 -0.70 0.04
N PHE A 81 -9.87 -0.98 -1.27
CA PHE A 81 -9.04 -2.02 -1.87
C PHE A 81 -7.55 -1.75 -1.67
N ALA A 82 -7.10 -0.53 -1.99
CA ALA A 82 -5.70 -0.14 -1.84
C ALA A 82 -5.23 -0.22 -0.38
N LEU A 83 -6.05 0.23 0.57
CA LEU A 83 -5.73 0.14 2.01
C LEU A 83 -5.61 -1.31 2.48
N GLY A 84 -6.47 -2.20 2.01
CA GLY A 84 -6.39 -3.63 2.29
C GLY A 84 -5.09 -4.24 1.75
N MET A 85 -4.71 -3.90 0.53
CA MET A 85 -3.46 -4.35 -0.07
C MET A 85 -2.23 -3.83 0.68
N VAL A 86 -2.22 -2.54 1.04
CA VAL A 86 -1.12 -1.94 1.81
C VAL A 86 -1.03 -2.59 3.20
N ALA A 87 -2.14 -2.82 3.88
CA ALA A 87 -2.14 -3.49 5.19
C ALA A 87 -1.57 -4.90 5.10
N TYR A 88 -2.02 -5.69 4.12
CA TYR A 88 -1.52 -7.06 3.89
C TYR A 88 -0.02 -7.07 3.59
N SER A 89 0.40 -6.25 2.63
CA SER A 89 1.80 -6.10 2.23
C SER A 89 2.68 -5.69 3.40
N THR A 90 2.23 -4.71 4.18
CA THR A 90 2.96 -4.21 5.35
C THR A 90 3.12 -5.27 6.43
N LEU A 91 2.10 -6.10 6.68
CA LEU A 91 2.20 -7.21 7.64
C LEU A 91 3.25 -8.24 7.20
N ASN A 92 3.28 -8.59 5.91
CA ASN A 92 4.30 -9.49 5.37
C ASN A 92 5.70 -8.91 5.49
N ALA A 93 5.87 -7.64 5.09
CA ALA A 93 7.14 -6.93 5.18
C ALA A 93 7.60 -6.77 6.64
N LEU A 94 6.68 -6.55 7.58
CA LEU A 94 6.98 -6.44 9.01
C LEU A 94 7.53 -7.75 9.56
N GLY A 95 6.93 -8.89 9.20
CA GLY A 95 7.43 -10.21 9.58
C GLY A 95 8.86 -10.46 9.12
N TRP A 96 9.20 -10.04 7.91
CA TRP A 96 10.56 -10.10 7.39
C TRP A 96 11.49 -9.10 8.11
N ALA A 97 11.06 -7.85 8.29
CA ALA A 97 11.85 -6.78 8.87
C ALA A 97 12.25 -7.06 10.33
N LEU A 98 11.38 -7.65 11.12
CA LEU A 98 11.66 -8.04 12.50
C LEU A 98 12.86 -9.00 12.63
N ARG A 99 13.09 -9.81 11.60
CA ARG A 99 14.19 -10.79 11.58
C ARG A 99 15.44 -10.26 10.91
N ASN A 100 15.30 -9.42 9.88
CA ASN A 100 16.41 -9.09 8.98
C ASN A 100 16.83 -7.62 9.01
N ASP A 101 15.90 -6.67 9.21
CA ASP A 101 16.23 -5.23 9.26
C ASP A 101 15.25 -4.46 10.15
N ARG A 102 15.60 -4.32 11.41
CA ARG A 102 14.78 -3.62 12.41
C ARG A 102 14.55 -2.13 12.11
N LYS A 103 15.35 -1.52 11.25
CA LYS A 103 15.16 -0.10 10.85
C LYS A 103 13.87 0.10 10.06
N LEU A 104 13.40 -0.93 9.37
CA LEU A 104 12.15 -0.90 8.61
C LEU A 104 10.90 -1.08 9.48
N VAL A 105 11.03 -1.55 10.72
CA VAL A 105 9.87 -1.83 11.60
C VAL A 105 9.05 -0.57 11.85
N THR A 106 9.67 0.54 12.21
CA THR A 106 8.96 1.80 12.52
C THR A 106 8.16 2.35 11.32
N PRO A 107 8.74 2.51 10.11
CA PRO A 107 7.97 2.97 8.96
C PRO A 107 6.87 1.98 8.54
N LEU A 108 7.09 0.67 8.68
CA LEU A 108 6.06 -0.34 8.40
C LEU A 108 4.90 -0.28 9.40
N LEU A 109 5.17 -0.10 10.69
CA LEU A 109 4.11 0.13 11.69
C LEU A 109 3.31 1.40 11.39
N GLY A 110 3.98 2.46 10.94
CA GLY A 110 3.32 3.69 10.48
C GLY A 110 2.39 3.45 9.27
N ALA A 111 2.84 2.69 8.29
CA ALA A 111 2.05 2.31 7.12
C ALA A 111 0.84 1.44 7.50
N LEU A 112 1.02 0.47 8.41
CA LEU A 112 -0.06 -0.38 8.91
C LEU A 112 -1.11 0.45 9.66
N GLY A 113 -0.68 1.28 10.62
CA GLY A 113 -1.56 2.16 11.37
C GLY A 113 -2.31 3.15 10.49
N GLY A 114 -1.64 3.72 9.49
CA GLY A 114 -2.25 4.59 8.47
C GLY A 114 -3.31 3.86 7.65
N SER A 115 -3.05 2.62 7.24
CA SER A 115 -4.01 1.81 6.50
C SER A 115 -5.26 1.48 7.32
N LEU A 116 -5.10 1.07 8.56
CA LEU A 116 -6.21 0.78 9.47
C LEU A 116 -7.06 2.03 9.75
N ARG A 117 -6.40 3.17 10.03
CA ARG A 117 -7.08 4.46 10.23
C ARG A 117 -7.83 4.89 8.97
N GLY A 118 -7.22 4.74 7.79
CA GLY A 118 -7.85 5.04 6.52
C GLY A 118 -9.10 4.19 6.27
N ALA A 119 -9.01 2.89 6.53
CA ALA A 119 -10.15 1.99 6.43
C ALA A 119 -11.29 2.38 7.38
N ALA A 120 -10.98 2.69 8.64
CA ALA A 120 -11.97 3.16 9.60
C ALA A 120 -12.66 4.46 9.14
N THR A 121 -11.91 5.39 8.53
CA THR A 121 -12.46 6.63 7.97
C THR A 121 -13.44 6.35 6.82
N LEU A 122 -13.11 5.40 5.94
CA LEU A 122 -13.99 5.03 4.82
C LEU A 122 -15.26 4.35 5.31
N LEU A 123 -15.18 3.47 6.29
CA LEU A 123 -16.35 2.78 6.86
C LEU A 123 -17.31 3.75 7.53
N ARG A 124 -16.81 4.67 8.37
CA ARG A 124 -17.66 5.69 9.04
C ARG A 124 -18.40 6.56 8.02
N SER A 125 -17.73 7.02 6.98
CA SER A 125 -18.36 7.87 5.96
C SER A 125 -19.46 7.16 5.15
N ARG A 126 -19.49 5.84 5.14
CA ARG A 126 -20.54 5.05 4.50
C ARG A 126 -21.77 4.93 5.41
N SER A 127 -21.58 4.67 6.70
CA SER A 127 -22.66 4.60 7.67
C SER A 127 -23.47 5.91 7.74
N ASP A 128 -22.76 7.06 7.76
CA ASP A 128 -23.41 8.39 7.75
C ASP A 128 -24.22 8.70 6.46
N ALA A 129 -24.04 7.94 5.40
CA ALA A 129 -24.76 8.15 4.13
C ALA A 129 -25.98 7.23 3.98
N GLU A 130 -26.12 6.25 4.86
CA GLU A 130 -27.24 5.29 4.88
C GLU A 130 -28.31 5.68 5.93
N GLU A 131 -28.03 6.68 6.79
CA GLU A 131 -29.00 7.33 7.71
C GLU A 131 -29.66 8.56 7.08
#